data_2ae5478cc1d77fc2bcc15253918759ca
#
_entry.id   2ae5478cc1d77fc2bcc15253918759ca
#
_cell.length_a   1.000
_cell.length_b   1.000
_cell.length_c   1.000
_cell.angle_alpha   90.00
_cell.angle_beta   90.00
_cell.angle_gamma   90.00
#
_symmetry.space_group_name_H-M   'P 1'
#
loop_
_entity.id
_entity.type
_entity.pdbx_description
1 polymer ?
#
loop_
_entity_poly.entity_id
_entity_poly.type
_entity_poly.pdbx_seq_one_letter_code
_entity_poly.pdbx_strand_id
1 'polypeptide(L)'
;MNSPPPATLVLERVTRRLAGRVAVSGLDLTVSRGEVLGLLGVNGAGKTTTLRMMAGVLAPSEGKVLLGGANLHEQPELGRRRIGYLPETPPLHAELTADEYLSFCVRLHGVARAAVRAAVDRVVERCELGEVRRRPMATLSKGFRQRVGIAQAIVHEPELIVLDEPASGLDPVQALSLRELVRGLGRDHAVVLSTHVLPDVLACCDRVAILHRGELRHVGPLRSEAGGLFRVGVSRSMSDADWSTLSHVAAADAIDGRHWRVRLKPGVSV
;
A
#
# COMPACT_ATOMS: atom_id res chain seq x y z
N MET A 1 -10.41 8.64 -25.93
CA MET A 1 -9.92 9.03 -24.59
C MET A 1 -10.66 8.19 -23.59
N ASN A 2 -10.03 7.16 -23.00
CA ASN A 2 -10.65 6.38 -21.95
C ASN A 2 -10.73 7.25 -20.70
N SER A 3 -11.94 7.53 -20.23
CA SER A 3 -12.13 8.13 -18.90
C SER A 3 -11.43 7.25 -17.86
N PRO A 4 -10.73 7.84 -16.89
CA PRO A 4 -10.12 7.04 -15.82
C PRO A 4 -11.21 6.19 -15.13
N PRO A 5 -10.87 4.96 -14.68
CA PRO A 5 -11.84 4.11 -13.99
C PRO A 5 -12.38 4.85 -12.77
N PRO A 6 -13.66 4.66 -12.41
CA PRO A 6 -14.25 5.33 -11.26
C PRO A 6 -13.46 4.98 -10.00
N ALA A 7 -13.20 5.98 -9.16
CA ALA A 7 -12.46 5.80 -7.91
C ALA A 7 -13.19 4.80 -7.00
N THR A 8 -12.46 3.78 -6.52
CA THR A 8 -12.97 2.80 -5.56
C THR A 8 -13.12 3.42 -4.17
N LEU A 9 -12.11 4.19 -3.74
CA LEU A 9 -12.09 4.91 -2.46
C LEU A 9 -11.92 6.41 -2.71
N VAL A 10 -12.73 7.22 -2.01
CA VAL A 10 -12.62 8.68 -2.02
C VAL A 10 -12.65 9.22 -0.58
N LEU A 11 -11.67 10.02 -0.25
CA LEU A 11 -11.63 10.82 0.97
C LEU A 11 -11.94 12.28 0.60
N GLU A 12 -12.96 12.87 1.25
CA GLU A 12 -13.38 14.25 1.02
C GLU A 12 -13.17 15.07 2.29
N ARG A 13 -12.16 15.93 2.29
CA ARG A 13 -11.78 16.84 3.39
C ARG A 13 -11.74 16.15 4.75
N VAL A 14 -11.17 14.94 4.79
CA VAL A 14 -11.17 14.11 5.98
C VAL A 14 -10.27 14.69 7.05
N THR A 15 -10.84 14.96 8.22
CA THR A 15 -10.12 15.43 9.41
C THR A 15 -10.35 14.48 10.58
N ARG A 16 -9.32 14.17 11.33
CA ARG A 16 -9.44 13.39 12.58
C ARG A 16 -8.72 14.08 13.74
N ARG A 17 -9.48 14.28 14.82
CA ARG A 17 -8.98 14.77 16.11
C ARG A 17 -8.87 13.60 17.09
N LEU A 18 -7.77 13.48 17.79
CA LEU A 18 -7.52 12.47 18.82
C LEU A 18 -7.03 13.20 20.07
N ALA A 19 -7.72 13.00 21.19
CA ALA A 19 -7.37 13.63 22.48
C ALA A 19 -7.07 15.14 22.36
N GLY A 20 -7.91 15.88 21.61
CA GLY A 20 -7.77 17.31 21.42
C GLY A 20 -6.72 17.75 20.38
N ARG A 21 -5.94 16.82 19.82
CA ARG A 21 -4.93 17.11 18.78
C ARG A 21 -5.43 16.69 17.39
N VAL A 22 -5.09 17.46 16.36
CA VAL A 22 -5.38 17.10 14.97
C VAL A 22 -4.34 16.07 14.51
N ALA A 23 -4.79 14.84 14.29
CA ALA A 23 -3.95 13.76 13.77
C ALA A 23 -3.93 13.72 12.24
N VAL A 24 -5.04 14.10 11.59
CA VAL A 24 -5.19 14.24 10.13
C VAL A 24 -6.04 15.48 9.88
N SER A 25 -5.68 16.32 8.91
CA SER A 25 -6.30 17.60 8.62
C SER A 25 -6.67 17.74 7.14
N GLY A 26 -7.99 17.83 6.84
CA GLY A 26 -8.52 18.19 5.54
C GLY A 26 -8.02 17.35 4.37
N LEU A 27 -7.88 16.04 4.55
CA LEU A 27 -7.25 15.16 3.57
C LEU A 27 -8.21 14.82 2.44
N ASP A 28 -7.85 15.17 1.20
CA ASP A 28 -8.50 14.77 -0.05
C ASP A 28 -7.64 13.75 -0.78
N LEU A 29 -8.19 12.56 -1.08
CA LEU A 29 -7.46 11.49 -1.73
C LEU A 29 -8.40 10.53 -2.44
N THR A 30 -7.98 10.01 -3.59
CA THR A 30 -8.71 8.99 -4.34
C THR A 30 -7.82 7.79 -4.63
N VAL A 31 -8.40 6.60 -4.64
CA VAL A 31 -7.73 5.35 -5.04
C VAL A 31 -8.65 4.59 -5.98
N SER A 32 -8.09 4.14 -7.10
CA SER A 32 -8.83 3.41 -8.14
C SER A 32 -8.57 1.91 -8.08
N ARG A 33 -9.46 1.11 -8.64
CA ARG A 33 -9.21 -0.32 -8.86
C ARG A 33 -8.05 -0.49 -9.84
N GLY A 34 -7.20 -1.46 -9.60
CA GLY A 34 -6.01 -1.68 -10.42
C GLY A 34 -4.83 -0.78 -10.05
N GLU A 35 -4.89 -0.13 -8.88
CA GLU A 35 -3.89 0.81 -8.41
C GLU A 35 -3.32 0.40 -7.05
N VAL A 36 -2.02 0.54 -6.88
CA VAL A 36 -1.33 0.48 -5.59
C VAL A 36 -0.88 1.89 -5.20
N LEU A 37 -1.49 2.45 -4.14
CA LEU A 37 -1.12 3.74 -3.58
C LEU A 37 -0.24 3.57 -2.34
N GLY A 38 0.96 4.13 -2.35
CA GLY A 38 1.84 4.19 -1.19
C GLY A 38 1.58 5.44 -0.35
N LEU A 39 1.27 5.28 0.93
CA LEU A 39 1.15 6.36 1.91
C LEU A 39 2.47 6.51 2.65
N LEU A 40 3.32 7.43 2.21
CA LEU A 40 4.67 7.66 2.73
C LEU A 40 4.67 8.76 3.79
N GLY A 41 5.43 8.57 4.87
CA GLY A 41 5.63 9.60 5.88
C GLY A 41 6.39 9.06 7.09
N VAL A 42 6.98 9.96 7.87
CA VAL A 42 7.67 9.62 9.11
C VAL A 42 6.69 9.09 10.17
N ASN A 43 7.21 8.48 11.23
CA ASN A 43 6.38 8.06 12.36
C ASN A 43 5.65 9.28 12.96
N GLY A 44 4.38 9.10 13.29
CA GLY A 44 3.52 10.19 13.77
C GLY A 44 2.97 11.12 12.68
N ALA A 45 3.24 10.87 11.39
CA ALA A 45 2.72 11.69 10.29
C ALA A 45 1.20 11.60 10.08
N GLY A 46 0.51 10.63 10.71
CA GLY A 46 -0.93 10.40 10.55
C GLY A 46 -1.28 9.19 9.68
N LYS A 47 -0.30 8.41 9.19
CA LYS A 47 -0.50 7.27 8.28
C LYS A 47 -1.50 6.24 8.83
N THR A 48 -1.22 5.62 9.96
CA THR A 48 -2.09 4.62 10.60
C THR A 48 -3.50 5.16 10.88
N THR A 49 -3.61 6.43 11.31
CA THR A 49 -4.91 7.09 11.52
C THR A 49 -5.69 7.19 10.22
N THR A 50 -5.02 7.59 9.13
CA THR A 50 -5.62 7.67 7.80
C THR A 50 -6.06 6.29 7.30
N LEU A 51 -5.20 5.26 7.43
CA LEU A 51 -5.52 3.90 7.03
C LEU A 51 -6.71 3.32 7.82
N ARG A 52 -6.79 3.58 9.13
CA ARG A 52 -7.94 3.16 9.96
C ARG A 52 -9.25 3.83 9.54
N MET A 53 -9.20 5.08 9.07
CA MET A 53 -10.38 5.75 8.51
C MET A 53 -10.76 5.14 7.15
N MET A 54 -9.79 4.86 6.27
CA MET A 54 -10.01 4.17 4.98
C MET A 54 -10.57 2.76 5.17
N ALA A 55 -10.14 2.05 6.22
CA ALA A 55 -10.62 0.72 6.56
C ALA A 55 -12.00 0.71 7.27
N GLY A 56 -12.59 1.87 7.55
CA GLY A 56 -13.86 1.97 8.29
C GLY A 56 -13.75 1.62 9.78
N VAL A 57 -12.53 1.43 10.31
CA VAL A 57 -12.27 1.11 11.73
C VAL A 57 -12.37 2.35 12.61
N LEU A 58 -12.10 3.53 12.04
CA LEU A 58 -12.11 4.80 12.73
C LEU A 58 -12.94 5.82 11.95
N ALA A 59 -13.95 6.45 12.60
CA ALA A 59 -14.70 7.51 11.96
C ALA A 59 -13.87 8.79 11.83
N PRO A 60 -13.99 9.58 10.74
CA PRO A 60 -13.45 10.92 10.69
C PRO A 60 -14.22 11.84 11.68
N SER A 61 -13.58 12.91 12.14
CA SER A 61 -14.23 13.96 12.91
C SER A 61 -14.99 14.93 12.00
N GLU A 62 -14.49 15.12 10.79
CA GLU A 62 -15.05 15.96 9.73
C GLU A 62 -14.74 15.33 8.37
N GLY A 63 -15.55 15.61 7.36
CA GLY A 63 -15.40 15.06 6.02
C GLY A 63 -16.05 13.68 5.87
N LYS A 64 -15.77 13.01 4.74
CA LYS A 64 -16.39 11.72 4.39
C LYS A 64 -15.36 10.76 3.81
N VAL A 65 -15.57 9.47 4.07
CA VAL A 65 -14.84 8.36 3.41
C VAL A 65 -15.86 7.55 2.62
N LEU A 66 -15.72 7.55 1.30
CA LEU A 66 -16.65 6.91 0.38
C LEU A 66 -15.99 5.69 -0.25
N LEU A 67 -16.67 4.54 -0.25
CA LEU A 67 -16.29 3.32 -0.95
C LEU A 67 -17.34 3.00 -2.03
N GLY A 68 -16.94 3.08 -3.29
CA GLY A 68 -17.89 2.93 -4.40
C GLY A 68 -19.06 3.92 -4.34
N GLY A 69 -18.80 5.14 -3.87
CA GLY A 69 -19.79 6.20 -3.70
C GLY A 69 -20.62 6.16 -2.40
N ALA A 70 -20.54 5.08 -1.61
CA ALA A 70 -21.27 4.96 -0.35
C ALA A 70 -20.40 5.40 0.84
N ASN A 71 -20.96 6.17 1.79
CA ASN A 71 -20.26 6.60 2.99
C ASN A 71 -20.06 5.41 3.94
N LEU A 72 -18.82 5.08 4.26
CA LEU A 72 -18.44 3.96 5.12
C LEU A 72 -19.00 4.07 6.54
N HIS A 73 -19.20 5.28 7.04
CA HIS A 73 -19.67 5.49 8.42
C HIS A 73 -21.20 5.43 8.53
N GLU A 74 -21.89 5.72 7.44
CA GLU A 74 -23.35 5.56 7.36
C GLU A 74 -23.73 4.11 7.06
N GLN A 75 -22.84 3.36 6.40
CA GLN A 75 -23.04 1.97 5.99
C GLN A 75 -21.85 1.07 6.42
N PRO A 76 -21.62 0.84 7.73
CA PRO A 76 -20.43 0.11 8.22
C PRO A 76 -20.38 -1.35 7.75
N GLU A 77 -21.52 -1.98 7.45
CA GLU A 77 -21.57 -3.34 6.90
C GLU A 77 -20.92 -3.42 5.52
N LEU A 78 -21.00 -2.36 4.74
CA LEU A 78 -20.36 -2.28 3.42
C LEU A 78 -18.84 -2.38 3.55
N GLY A 79 -18.24 -1.63 4.49
CA GLY A 79 -16.81 -1.69 4.77
C GLY A 79 -16.37 -3.10 5.15
N ARG A 80 -17.07 -3.76 6.06
CA ARG A 80 -16.74 -5.11 6.52
C ARG A 80 -16.71 -6.14 5.40
N ARG A 81 -17.57 -6.01 4.38
CA ARG A 81 -17.66 -6.96 3.26
C ARG A 81 -16.72 -6.64 2.11
N ARG A 82 -16.35 -5.39 1.92
CA ARG A 82 -15.65 -4.91 0.73
C ARG A 82 -14.23 -4.44 1.00
N ILE A 83 -13.79 -4.40 2.27
CA ILE A 83 -12.47 -3.94 2.66
C ILE A 83 -11.70 -5.05 3.36
N GLY A 84 -10.48 -5.30 2.91
CA GLY A 84 -9.47 -6.09 3.61
C GLY A 84 -8.53 -5.18 4.36
N TYR A 85 -8.29 -5.42 5.64
CA TYR A 85 -7.40 -4.61 6.45
C TYR A 85 -6.36 -5.44 7.18
N LEU A 86 -5.11 -5.06 7.02
CA LEU A 86 -3.97 -5.56 7.79
C LEU A 86 -3.42 -4.43 8.65
N PRO A 87 -3.59 -4.44 9.97
CA PRO A 87 -2.89 -3.52 10.87
C PRO A 87 -1.41 -3.86 10.96
N GLU A 88 -0.58 -2.93 11.43
CA GLU A 88 0.87 -3.10 11.63
C GLU A 88 1.22 -4.37 12.41
N THR A 89 0.42 -4.69 13.44
CA THR A 89 0.49 -5.97 14.17
C THR A 89 -0.74 -6.80 13.81
N PRO A 90 -0.59 -7.87 13.02
CA PRO A 90 -1.71 -8.74 12.65
C PRO A 90 -2.35 -9.38 13.90
N PRO A 91 -3.70 -9.39 14.02
CA PRO A 91 -4.41 -9.97 15.15
C PRO A 91 -4.49 -11.51 15.02
N LEU A 92 -3.34 -12.19 15.04
CA LEU A 92 -3.26 -13.64 14.86
C LEU A 92 -3.46 -14.38 16.18
N HIS A 93 -4.18 -15.49 16.13
CA HIS A 93 -4.37 -16.41 17.26
C HIS A 93 -3.24 -17.43 17.27
N ALA A 94 -2.33 -17.32 18.24
CA ALA A 94 -1.08 -18.07 18.31
C ALA A 94 -1.24 -19.59 18.26
N GLU A 95 -2.32 -20.11 18.83
CA GLU A 95 -2.69 -21.53 18.98
C GLU A 95 -3.28 -22.13 17.71
N LEU A 96 -3.88 -21.32 16.83
CA LEU A 96 -4.50 -21.80 15.61
C LEU A 96 -3.45 -22.02 14.50
N THR A 97 -3.71 -22.97 13.63
CA THR A 97 -3.01 -23.09 12.34
C THR A 97 -3.49 -22.02 11.37
N ALA A 98 -2.70 -21.75 10.31
CA ALA A 98 -3.13 -20.80 9.28
C ALA A 98 -4.44 -21.23 8.62
N ASP A 99 -4.65 -22.53 8.35
CA ASP A 99 -5.90 -23.07 7.78
C ASP A 99 -7.11 -22.81 8.69
N GLU A 100 -6.99 -23.05 9.99
CA GLU A 100 -8.07 -22.82 10.96
C GLU A 100 -8.41 -21.34 11.06
N TYR A 101 -7.38 -20.49 11.18
CA TYR A 101 -7.56 -19.05 11.29
C TYR A 101 -8.20 -18.46 10.03
N LEU A 102 -7.68 -18.81 8.83
CA LEU A 102 -8.25 -18.32 7.58
C LEU A 102 -9.67 -18.81 7.37
N SER A 103 -9.97 -20.08 7.73
CA SER A 103 -11.34 -20.61 7.71
C SER A 103 -12.27 -19.86 8.64
N PHE A 104 -11.79 -19.43 9.80
CA PHE A 104 -12.54 -18.58 10.73
C PHE A 104 -12.81 -17.19 10.11
N CYS A 105 -11.80 -16.54 9.52
CA CYS A 105 -11.94 -15.23 8.87
C CYS A 105 -12.95 -15.26 7.72
N VAL A 106 -12.88 -16.29 6.85
CA VAL A 106 -13.83 -16.47 5.74
C VAL A 106 -15.28 -16.50 6.23
N ARG A 107 -15.53 -17.24 7.32
CA ARG A 107 -16.88 -17.34 7.91
C ARG A 107 -17.37 -16.03 8.50
N LEU A 108 -16.48 -15.25 9.14
CA LEU A 108 -16.79 -13.93 9.68
C LEU A 108 -17.22 -12.95 8.56
N HIS A 109 -16.65 -13.07 7.37
CA HIS A 109 -17.06 -12.28 6.20
C HIS A 109 -18.33 -12.79 5.51
N GLY A 110 -18.99 -13.84 6.05
CA GLY A 110 -20.26 -14.34 5.56
C GLY A 110 -20.18 -15.15 4.26
N VAL A 111 -19.00 -15.67 3.92
CA VAL A 111 -18.83 -16.57 2.77
C VAL A 111 -19.56 -17.90 3.03
N ALA A 112 -20.29 -18.40 2.05
CA ALA A 112 -21.05 -19.62 2.17
C ALA A 112 -20.17 -20.83 2.57
N ARG A 113 -20.66 -21.67 3.48
CA ARG A 113 -19.90 -22.81 4.05
C ARG A 113 -19.25 -23.70 2.98
N ALA A 114 -19.94 -23.94 1.88
CA ALA A 114 -19.43 -24.73 0.76
C ALA A 114 -18.22 -24.11 0.05
N ALA A 115 -18.07 -22.77 0.10
CA ALA A 115 -17.00 -22.03 -0.56
C ALA A 115 -15.77 -21.77 0.36
N VAL A 116 -15.89 -22.04 1.68
CA VAL A 116 -14.82 -21.75 2.66
C VAL A 116 -13.49 -22.39 2.26
N ARG A 117 -13.50 -23.70 1.93
CA ARG A 117 -12.27 -24.42 1.59
C ARG A 117 -11.60 -23.84 0.36
N ALA A 118 -12.36 -23.60 -0.70
CA ALA A 118 -11.83 -23.02 -1.94
C ALA A 118 -11.26 -21.60 -1.72
N ALA A 119 -11.91 -20.79 -0.88
CA ALA A 119 -11.42 -19.47 -0.53
C ALA A 119 -10.08 -19.55 0.23
N VAL A 120 -9.95 -20.47 1.19
CA VAL A 120 -8.71 -20.68 1.95
C VAL A 120 -7.60 -21.21 1.03
N ASP A 121 -7.86 -22.23 0.22
CA ASP A 121 -6.85 -22.80 -0.68
C ASP A 121 -6.31 -21.74 -1.65
N ARG A 122 -7.16 -20.89 -2.21
CA ARG A 122 -6.77 -19.78 -3.10
C ARG A 122 -5.82 -18.77 -2.42
N VAL A 123 -6.09 -18.35 -1.19
CA VAL A 123 -5.21 -17.38 -0.52
C VAL A 123 -3.96 -18.01 0.04
N VAL A 124 -4.01 -19.29 0.42
CA VAL A 124 -2.83 -20.08 0.81
C VAL A 124 -1.84 -20.17 -0.35
N GLU A 125 -2.31 -20.42 -1.56
CA GLU A 125 -1.50 -20.43 -2.78
C GLU A 125 -0.98 -19.02 -3.09
N ARG A 126 -1.86 -18.01 -3.12
CA ARG A 126 -1.50 -16.61 -3.45
C ARG A 126 -0.47 -16.01 -2.49
N CYS A 127 -0.54 -16.38 -1.20
CA CYS A 127 0.37 -15.89 -0.16
C CYS A 127 1.54 -16.86 0.12
N GLU A 128 1.71 -17.93 -0.67
CA GLU A 128 2.80 -18.93 -0.53
C GLU A 128 2.87 -19.54 0.88
N LEU A 129 1.73 -19.94 1.44
CA LEU A 129 1.61 -20.49 2.78
C LEU A 129 1.57 -22.03 2.81
N GLY A 130 1.71 -22.70 1.65
CA GLY A 130 1.51 -24.14 1.50
C GLY A 130 2.26 -25.00 2.51
N GLU A 131 3.54 -24.73 2.72
CA GLU A 131 4.42 -25.49 3.63
C GLU A 131 4.11 -25.29 5.13
N VAL A 132 3.48 -24.14 5.48
CA VAL A 132 3.22 -23.76 6.88
C VAL A 132 1.76 -23.78 7.26
N ARG A 133 0.84 -24.04 6.31
CA ARG A 133 -0.62 -23.91 6.49
C ARG A 133 -1.19 -24.69 7.68
N ARG A 134 -0.56 -25.81 8.04
CA ARG A 134 -0.96 -26.70 9.16
C ARG A 134 -0.15 -26.50 10.43
N ARG A 135 0.76 -25.54 10.46
CA ARG A 135 1.57 -25.23 11.63
C ARG A 135 0.88 -24.19 12.51
N PRO A 136 0.95 -24.31 13.85
CA PRO A 136 0.48 -23.26 14.76
C PRO A 136 1.18 -21.94 14.49
N MET A 137 0.43 -20.83 14.49
CA MET A 137 0.98 -19.49 14.16
C MET A 137 2.07 -19.04 15.13
N ALA A 138 2.05 -19.51 16.38
CA ALA A 138 3.15 -19.28 17.35
C ALA A 138 4.51 -19.75 16.84
N THR A 139 4.56 -20.78 15.97
CA THR A 139 5.80 -21.38 15.44
C THR A 139 6.28 -20.75 14.14
N LEU A 140 5.52 -19.82 13.58
CA LEU A 140 5.84 -19.19 12.30
C LEU A 140 6.83 -18.04 12.48
N SER A 141 7.70 -17.85 11.47
CA SER A 141 8.53 -16.65 11.38
C SER A 141 7.67 -15.39 11.24
N LYS A 142 8.25 -14.22 11.50
CA LYS A 142 7.57 -12.94 11.32
C LYS A 142 7.02 -12.79 9.88
N GLY A 143 7.82 -13.18 8.88
CA GLY A 143 7.42 -13.11 7.46
C GLY A 143 6.20 -13.98 7.15
N PHE A 144 6.16 -15.21 7.64
CA PHE A 144 4.98 -16.06 7.46
C PHE A 144 3.76 -15.53 8.21
N ARG A 145 3.91 -15.00 9.43
CA ARG A 145 2.80 -14.33 10.12
C ARG A 145 2.26 -13.13 9.36
N GLN A 146 3.15 -12.34 8.74
CA GLN A 146 2.74 -11.21 7.91
C GLN A 146 1.97 -11.67 6.66
N ARG A 147 2.42 -12.74 6.00
CA ARG A 147 1.72 -13.36 4.86
C ARG A 147 0.34 -13.92 5.26
N VAL A 148 0.21 -14.55 6.44
CA VAL A 148 -1.10 -14.96 6.98
C VAL A 148 -1.99 -13.73 7.23
N GLY A 149 -1.43 -12.63 7.74
CA GLY A 149 -2.13 -11.37 7.92
C GLY A 149 -2.64 -10.77 6.61
N ILE A 150 -1.86 -10.85 5.52
CA ILE A 150 -2.32 -10.44 4.18
C ILE A 150 -3.40 -11.43 3.68
N ALA A 151 -3.19 -12.74 3.83
CA ALA A 151 -4.15 -13.75 3.40
C ALA A 151 -5.53 -13.54 4.05
N GLN A 152 -5.60 -13.22 5.36
CA GLN A 152 -6.86 -12.90 6.02
C GLN A 152 -7.50 -11.62 5.46
N ALA A 153 -6.71 -10.62 5.08
CA ALA A 153 -7.25 -9.38 4.52
C ALA A 153 -7.87 -9.59 3.13
N ILE A 154 -7.39 -10.58 2.36
CA ILE A 154 -7.85 -10.80 0.98
C ILE A 154 -8.78 -12.02 0.81
N VAL A 155 -9.01 -12.82 1.86
CA VAL A 155 -9.70 -14.11 1.77
C VAL A 155 -11.15 -14.03 1.27
N HIS A 156 -11.81 -12.88 1.46
CA HIS A 156 -13.18 -12.59 1.04
C HIS A 156 -13.27 -11.78 -0.27
N GLU A 157 -12.14 -11.62 -0.99
CA GLU A 157 -12.03 -10.90 -2.27
C GLU A 157 -12.52 -9.43 -2.17
N PRO A 158 -11.92 -8.60 -1.31
CA PRO A 158 -12.34 -7.22 -1.10
C PRO A 158 -12.07 -6.34 -2.33
N GLU A 159 -12.80 -5.24 -2.47
CA GLU A 159 -12.55 -4.24 -3.49
C GLU A 159 -11.37 -3.33 -3.14
N LEU A 160 -11.19 -3.08 -1.85
CA LEU A 160 -10.11 -2.27 -1.28
C LEU A 160 -9.29 -3.10 -0.28
N ILE A 161 -7.97 -3.06 -0.42
CA ILE A 161 -7.02 -3.66 0.52
C ILE A 161 -6.23 -2.53 1.18
N VAL A 162 -6.20 -2.51 2.50
CA VAL A 162 -5.48 -1.52 3.31
C VAL A 162 -4.43 -2.25 4.15
N LEU A 163 -3.15 -1.89 3.97
CA LEU A 163 -2.01 -2.55 4.61
C LEU A 163 -1.19 -1.52 5.40
N ASP A 164 -1.10 -1.69 6.71
CA ASP A 164 -0.32 -0.79 7.57
C ASP A 164 1.07 -1.37 7.84
N GLU A 165 2.12 -0.73 7.28
CA GLU A 165 3.54 -1.12 7.39
C GLU A 165 3.79 -2.63 7.10
N PRO A 166 3.30 -3.19 5.97
CA PRO A 166 3.28 -4.64 5.75
C PRO A 166 4.68 -5.29 5.70
N ALA A 167 5.73 -4.55 5.34
CA ALA A 167 7.11 -5.04 5.27
C ALA A 167 7.95 -4.72 6.52
N SER A 168 7.35 -4.11 7.56
CA SER A 168 8.08 -3.67 8.74
C SER A 168 8.79 -4.83 9.47
N GLY A 169 10.12 -4.68 9.63
CA GLY A 169 10.98 -5.65 10.35
C GLY A 169 11.08 -7.03 9.72
N LEU A 170 10.86 -7.12 8.41
CA LEU A 170 11.22 -8.29 7.60
C LEU A 170 12.68 -8.17 7.14
N ASP A 171 13.31 -9.31 6.90
CA ASP A 171 14.60 -9.33 6.21
C ASP A 171 14.45 -8.91 4.73
N PRO A 172 15.54 -8.52 4.04
CA PRO A 172 15.47 -8.02 2.68
C PRO A 172 14.83 -8.99 1.67
N VAL A 173 15.04 -10.30 1.82
CA VAL A 173 14.49 -11.31 0.91
C VAL A 173 12.99 -11.45 1.10
N GLN A 174 12.54 -11.54 2.35
CA GLN A 174 11.12 -11.58 2.69
C GLN A 174 10.39 -10.30 2.27
N ALA A 175 11.02 -9.12 2.47
CA ALA A 175 10.47 -7.85 2.04
C ALA A 175 10.30 -7.78 0.51
N LEU A 176 11.28 -8.28 -0.28
CA LEU A 176 11.18 -8.33 -1.74
C LEU A 176 9.98 -9.17 -2.18
N SER A 177 9.87 -10.40 -1.68
CA SER A 177 8.78 -11.31 -2.03
C SER A 177 7.40 -10.75 -1.61
N LEU A 178 7.33 -10.04 -0.48
CA LEU A 178 6.09 -9.39 -0.04
C LEU A 178 5.70 -8.21 -0.95
N ARG A 179 6.68 -7.42 -1.45
CA ARG A 179 6.42 -6.36 -2.44
C ARG A 179 5.86 -6.91 -3.74
N GLU A 180 6.38 -8.04 -4.22
CA GLU A 180 5.84 -8.74 -5.40
C GLU A 180 4.41 -9.20 -5.18
N LEU A 181 4.10 -9.76 -4.02
CA LEU A 181 2.74 -10.12 -3.62
C LEU A 181 1.81 -8.89 -3.65
N VAL A 182 2.19 -7.77 -3.00
CA VAL A 182 1.39 -6.54 -2.97
C VAL A 182 1.16 -5.99 -4.38
N ARG A 183 2.22 -5.95 -5.22
CA ARG A 183 2.09 -5.53 -6.61
C ARG A 183 1.14 -6.42 -7.42
N GLY A 184 1.17 -7.74 -7.16
CA GLY A 184 0.24 -8.70 -7.75
C GLY A 184 -1.22 -8.45 -7.33
N LEU A 185 -1.45 -8.07 -6.07
CA LEU A 185 -2.78 -7.71 -5.56
C LEU A 185 -3.35 -6.47 -6.25
N GLY A 186 -2.49 -5.48 -6.55
CA GLY A 186 -2.89 -4.25 -7.23
C GLY A 186 -3.50 -4.44 -8.62
N ARG A 187 -3.33 -5.60 -9.26
CA ARG A 187 -3.94 -5.86 -10.59
C ARG A 187 -5.46 -6.01 -10.52
N ASP A 188 -5.96 -6.57 -9.43
CA ASP A 188 -7.38 -6.96 -9.27
C ASP A 188 -8.12 -6.09 -8.26
N HIS A 189 -7.39 -5.43 -7.36
CA HIS A 189 -7.92 -4.67 -6.23
C HIS A 189 -7.42 -3.21 -6.26
N ALA A 190 -8.10 -2.32 -5.53
CA ALA A 190 -7.49 -1.08 -5.07
C ALA A 190 -6.65 -1.41 -3.83
N VAL A 191 -5.39 -1.00 -3.80
CA VAL A 191 -4.49 -1.28 -2.66
C VAL A 191 -3.93 0.03 -2.11
N VAL A 192 -4.00 0.20 -0.79
CA VAL A 192 -3.30 1.28 -0.08
C VAL A 192 -2.36 0.65 0.94
N LEU A 193 -1.10 1.02 0.89
CA LEU A 193 -0.15 0.60 1.91
C LEU A 193 0.55 1.80 2.54
N SER A 194 0.80 1.74 3.85
CA SER A 194 1.67 2.69 4.52
C SER A 194 3.09 2.17 4.58
N THR A 195 4.04 3.07 4.50
CA THR A 195 5.45 2.79 4.81
C THR A 195 6.20 4.08 5.14
N HIS A 196 7.32 3.97 5.83
CA HIS A 196 8.30 5.02 5.99
C HIS A 196 9.56 4.77 5.14
N VAL A 197 9.56 3.70 4.34
CA VAL A 197 10.69 3.23 3.53
C VAL A 197 10.43 3.52 2.05
N LEU A 198 11.15 4.48 1.47
CA LEU A 198 10.99 4.87 0.07
C LEU A 198 11.20 3.71 -0.93
N PRO A 199 12.19 2.82 -0.78
CA PRO A 199 12.33 1.63 -1.61
C PRO A 199 11.09 0.74 -1.71
N ASP A 200 10.27 0.63 -0.66
CA ASP A 200 9.02 -0.14 -0.70
C ASP A 200 8.03 0.49 -1.68
N VAL A 201 7.87 1.82 -1.59
CA VAL A 201 6.99 2.57 -2.47
C VAL A 201 7.43 2.43 -3.93
N LEU A 202 8.74 2.63 -4.21
CA LEU A 202 9.29 2.54 -5.57
C LEU A 202 9.13 1.14 -6.19
N ALA A 203 9.15 0.09 -5.37
CA ALA A 203 9.09 -1.29 -5.84
C ALA A 203 7.68 -1.77 -6.19
N CYS A 204 6.66 -1.35 -5.45
CA CYS A 204 5.33 -1.95 -5.61
C CYS A 204 4.17 -0.96 -5.83
N CYS A 205 4.39 0.36 -5.72
CA CYS A 205 3.31 1.33 -5.88
C CYS A 205 3.30 1.98 -7.28
N ASP A 206 2.12 2.43 -7.69
CA ASP A 206 1.90 3.20 -8.92
C ASP A 206 1.91 4.70 -8.63
N ARG A 207 1.33 5.08 -7.47
CA ARG A 207 1.29 6.46 -6.97
C ARG A 207 1.76 6.53 -5.52
N VAL A 208 2.21 7.71 -5.12
CA VAL A 208 2.59 8.03 -3.74
C VAL A 208 1.80 9.22 -3.23
N ALA A 209 1.33 9.10 -1.98
CA ALA A 209 0.79 10.20 -1.19
C ALA A 209 1.74 10.43 0.00
N ILE A 210 2.30 11.64 0.13
CA ILE A 210 3.24 11.99 1.19
C ILE A 210 2.50 12.73 2.29
N LEU A 211 2.46 12.12 3.49
CA LEU A 211 1.92 12.74 4.69
C LEU A 211 3.02 13.34 5.55
N HIS A 212 2.76 14.55 6.06
CA HIS A 212 3.59 15.18 7.06
C HIS A 212 2.72 15.96 8.07
N ARG A 213 2.83 15.63 9.35
CA ARG A 213 2.07 16.25 10.47
C ARG A 213 0.55 16.28 10.23
N GLY A 214 0.00 15.19 9.71
CA GLY A 214 -1.43 15.05 9.45
C GLY A 214 -1.92 15.69 8.16
N GLU A 215 -1.07 16.32 7.37
CA GLU A 215 -1.42 16.98 6.11
C GLU A 215 -0.83 16.25 4.90
N LEU A 216 -1.58 16.21 3.81
CA LEU A 216 -1.12 15.72 2.53
C LEU A 216 -0.23 16.78 1.86
N ARG A 217 1.06 16.46 1.68
CA ARG A 217 2.05 17.38 1.08
C ARG A 217 2.24 17.15 -0.42
N HIS A 218 2.03 15.93 -0.85
CA HIS A 218 2.15 15.55 -2.24
C HIS A 218 1.30 14.33 -2.54
N VAL A 219 0.75 14.27 -3.74
CA VAL A 219 0.17 13.05 -4.33
C VAL A 219 0.47 13.06 -5.82
N GLY A 220 0.99 11.96 -6.32
CA GLY A 220 1.33 11.86 -7.74
C GLY A 220 1.83 10.48 -8.15
N PRO A 221 1.94 10.21 -9.45
CA PRO A 221 2.50 8.98 -9.97
C PRO A 221 3.99 8.87 -9.62
N LEU A 222 4.45 7.63 -9.37
CA LEU A 222 5.87 7.34 -9.14
C LEU A 222 6.66 7.31 -10.44
N ARG A 223 5.99 6.94 -11.54
CA ARG A 223 6.58 7.00 -12.88
C ARG A 223 6.10 8.29 -13.54
N SER A 224 6.99 9.26 -13.64
CA SER A 224 6.73 10.43 -14.46
C SER A 224 6.79 10.00 -15.94
N GLU A 225 5.73 10.28 -16.70
CA GLU A 225 5.79 10.20 -18.17
C GLU A 225 6.79 11.21 -18.75
N ALA A 226 7.09 12.27 -18.03
CA ALA A 226 8.20 13.17 -18.28
C ALA A 226 9.44 12.59 -17.57
N GLY A 227 10.39 12.06 -18.34
CA GLY A 227 11.62 11.41 -17.89
C GLY A 227 12.14 11.87 -16.54
N GLY A 228 12.40 10.90 -15.62
CA GLY A 228 12.71 11.15 -14.21
C GLY A 228 13.84 12.16 -14.02
N LEU A 229 13.72 12.99 -12.98
CA LEU A 229 14.78 13.93 -12.59
C LEU A 229 15.59 13.28 -11.45
N PHE A 230 16.87 13.05 -11.69
CA PHE A 230 17.77 12.36 -10.77
C PHE A 230 18.89 13.29 -10.32
N ARG A 231 19.34 13.11 -9.07
CA ARG A 231 20.61 13.64 -8.59
C ARG A 231 21.64 12.52 -8.71
N VAL A 232 22.64 12.73 -9.55
CA VAL A 232 23.69 11.75 -9.84
C VAL A 232 25.01 12.26 -9.26
N GLY A 233 25.65 11.46 -8.42
CA GLY A 233 27.02 11.68 -7.99
C GLY A 233 27.98 10.97 -8.93
N VAL A 234 29.03 11.67 -9.38
CA VAL A 234 30.05 11.12 -10.27
C VAL A 234 31.40 11.01 -9.60
N SER A 235 32.12 9.91 -9.84
CA SER A 235 33.44 9.67 -9.28
C SER A 235 34.56 10.48 -9.98
N ARG A 236 34.30 10.96 -11.20
CA ARG A 236 35.20 11.84 -11.95
C ARG A 236 34.47 13.09 -12.41
N SER A 237 35.21 14.14 -12.74
CA SER A 237 34.64 15.32 -13.36
C SER A 237 33.99 14.96 -14.70
N MET A 238 32.75 15.39 -14.93
CA MET A 238 32.02 15.23 -16.19
C MET A 238 31.68 16.59 -16.75
N SER A 239 31.62 16.69 -18.06
CA SER A 239 31.19 17.88 -18.82
C SER A 239 29.77 17.68 -19.37
N ASP A 240 29.13 18.75 -19.81
CA ASP A 240 27.83 18.68 -20.50
C ASP A 240 27.90 17.79 -21.75
N ALA A 241 29.05 17.75 -22.43
CA ALA A 241 29.29 16.90 -23.58
C ALA A 241 29.24 15.41 -23.21
N ASP A 242 29.76 15.02 -22.04
CA ASP A 242 29.73 13.62 -21.59
C ASP A 242 28.30 13.14 -21.37
N TRP A 243 27.43 13.97 -20.79
CA TRP A 243 26.01 13.67 -20.58
C TRP A 243 25.24 13.58 -21.91
N SER A 244 25.57 14.43 -22.89
CA SER A 244 24.92 14.44 -24.20
C SER A 244 25.18 13.18 -25.02
N THR A 245 26.25 12.44 -24.73
CA THR A 245 26.55 11.16 -25.41
C THR A 245 25.67 10.01 -24.90
N LEU A 246 25.01 10.16 -23.75
CA LEU A 246 24.16 9.12 -23.18
C LEU A 246 22.76 9.17 -23.80
N SER A 247 22.42 8.16 -24.59
CA SER A 247 21.18 8.09 -25.37
C SER A 247 19.89 8.26 -24.56
N HIS A 248 19.95 7.97 -23.26
CA HIS A 248 18.81 8.00 -22.33
C HIS A 248 18.66 9.32 -21.57
N VAL A 249 19.64 10.21 -21.66
CA VAL A 249 19.62 11.52 -20.98
C VAL A 249 18.95 12.55 -21.89
N ALA A 250 17.99 13.30 -21.34
CA ALA A 250 17.33 14.43 -22.02
C ALA A 250 18.01 15.76 -21.69
N ALA A 251 18.47 15.93 -20.44
CA ALA A 251 19.20 17.10 -19.97
C ALA A 251 20.01 16.75 -18.71
N ALA A 252 21.11 17.45 -18.49
CA ALA A 252 21.90 17.38 -17.28
C ALA A 252 22.41 18.76 -16.90
N ASP A 253 22.18 19.17 -15.62
CA ASP A 253 22.62 20.44 -15.06
C ASP A 253 23.57 20.17 -13.90
N ALA A 254 24.73 20.82 -13.87
CA ALA A 254 25.68 20.71 -12.77
C ALA A 254 25.07 21.32 -11.49
N ILE A 255 25.14 20.60 -10.37
CA ILE A 255 24.81 21.12 -9.05
C ILE A 255 26.09 21.62 -8.36
N ASP A 256 27.13 20.80 -8.47
CA ASP A 256 28.50 21.09 -8.01
C ASP A 256 29.51 20.25 -8.81
N GLY A 257 30.79 20.31 -8.49
CA GLY A 257 31.85 19.60 -9.24
C GLY A 257 31.73 18.07 -9.30
N ARG A 258 30.82 17.48 -8.52
CA ARG A 258 30.61 16.03 -8.47
C ARG A 258 29.14 15.59 -8.48
N HIS A 259 28.19 16.50 -8.45
CA HIS A 259 26.77 16.20 -8.47
C HIS A 259 26.08 16.90 -9.62
N TRP A 260 25.22 16.15 -10.28
CA TRP A 260 24.45 16.60 -11.44
C TRP A 260 22.97 16.35 -11.22
N ARG A 261 22.15 17.24 -11.74
CA ARG A 261 20.72 17.03 -11.91
C ARG A 261 20.48 16.50 -13.31
N VAL A 262 20.14 15.22 -13.44
CA VAL A 262 19.98 14.55 -14.72
C VAL A 262 18.51 14.25 -14.97
N ARG A 263 18.01 14.67 -16.14
CA ARG A 263 16.67 14.34 -16.60
C ARG A 263 16.78 13.25 -17.66
N LEU A 264 16.06 12.15 -17.49
CA LEU A 264 15.98 11.10 -18.50
C LEU A 264 14.89 11.40 -19.54
N LYS A 265 15.01 10.81 -20.73
CA LYS A 265 13.97 10.84 -21.74
C LYS A 265 12.73 10.08 -21.28
N PRO A 266 11.52 10.45 -21.77
CA PRO A 266 10.29 9.69 -21.46
C PRO A 266 10.42 8.21 -21.82
N GLY A 267 9.89 7.32 -20.96
CA GLY A 267 9.91 5.88 -21.18
C GLY A 267 11.20 5.15 -20.77
N VAL A 268 12.22 5.85 -20.27
CA VAL A 268 13.42 5.23 -19.70
C VAL A 268 13.21 4.95 -18.23
N SER A 269 13.36 3.67 -17.83
CA SER A 269 13.43 3.25 -16.42
C SER A 269 14.89 3.11 -15.98
N VAL A 270 15.18 3.46 -14.73
CA VAL A 270 16.49 3.26 -14.08
C VAL A 270 16.53 1.90 -13.43
#